data_e8ae5b262b051169c9b3a830baa31f8b
#
_entry.id   e8ae5b262b051169c9b3a830baa31f8b
#
_cell.length_a   1.000
_cell.length_b   1.000
_cell.length_c   1.000
_cell.angle_alpha   90.00
_cell.angle_beta   90.00
_cell.angle_gamma   90.00
#
_symmetry.space_group_name_H-M   'P 1'
#
loop_
_entity.id
_entity.type
_entity.pdbx_description
1 polymer ?
#
loop_
_entity_poly.entity_id
_entity_poly.type
_entity_poly.pdbx_seq_one_letter_code
_entity_poly.pdbx_strand_id
1 'polypeptide(L)'
;MKKYIYLCLAVLSIGIFASCKVKKGVEATFSDLDGSWNIVELNGKALNQVIEFDVARHSLSGKAGCNRMMGQVEYSDAHKNIIKFPQVATTRMACPDMGGERELLQALDKVVRFEAEGDVRPVNKIALYGTDNTKLMVIEKK
;
A
#
# COMPACT_ATOMS: atom_id res chain seq x y z
N MET A 1 64.29 -27.63 17.16
CA MET A 1 63.02 -27.48 17.82
C MET A 1 62.33 -26.15 17.48
N LYS A 2 62.34 -25.75 16.24
CA LYS A 2 61.72 -24.46 15.79
C LYS A 2 60.85 -24.61 14.53
N LYS A 3 60.33 -25.78 14.26
CA LYS A 3 59.61 -26.07 12.99
C LYS A 3 58.10 -26.36 13.11
N TYR A 4 57.51 -26.24 14.29
CA TYR A 4 56.10 -26.60 14.48
C TYR A 4 55.16 -25.45 14.87
N ILE A 5 55.66 -24.20 14.83
CA ILE A 5 54.85 -23.04 15.26
C ILE A 5 54.07 -22.38 14.11
N TYR A 6 54.35 -22.72 12.86
CA TYR A 6 53.68 -22.10 11.70
C TYR A 6 52.48 -22.87 11.11
N LEU A 7 52.06 -23.95 11.76
CA LEU A 7 50.96 -24.80 11.22
C LEU A 7 49.59 -24.53 11.81
N CYS A 8 49.41 -23.58 12.71
CA CYS A 8 48.15 -23.35 13.40
C CYS A 8 47.43 -22.02 13.05
N LEU A 9 47.84 -21.29 12.05
CA LEU A 9 47.28 -19.98 11.71
C LEU A 9 46.54 -19.96 10.35
N ALA A 10 46.22 -21.10 9.77
CA ALA A 10 45.51 -21.17 8.49
C ALA A 10 44.10 -21.80 8.65
N VAL A 11 43.39 -21.49 9.72
CA VAL A 11 42.01 -21.97 9.88
C VAL A 11 41.08 -20.82 10.19
N LEU A 12 40.06 -20.71 9.37
CA LEU A 12 38.78 -20.02 9.52
C LEU A 12 38.74 -18.49 9.27
N SER A 13 38.71 -18.14 8.05
CA SER A 13 37.81 -17.06 7.62
C SER A 13 36.79 -17.59 6.60
N ILE A 14 35.95 -18.52 7.03
CA ILE A 14 34.69 -18.80 6.30
C ILE A 14 33.76 -17.69 6.70
N GLY A 15 33.84 -16.57 5.93
CA GLY A 15 32.87 -15.52 5.98
C GLY A 15 31.52 -16.07 5.52
N ILE A 16 30.64 -16.28 6.46
CA ILE A 16 29.22 -16.55 6.18
C ILE A 16 28.65 -15.26 5.63
N PHE A 17 28.72 -15.09 4.31
CA PHE A 17 27.89 -14.12 3.61
C PHE A 17 26.45 -14.63 3.71
N ALA A 18 25.76 -14.28 4.79
CA ALA A 18 24.32 -14.34 4.84
C ALA A 18 23.80 -13.38 3.78
N SER A 19 23.61 -13.88 2.57
CA SER A 19 22.94 -13.17 1.49
C SER A 19 21.50 -12.97 1.92
N CYS A 20 21.20 -11.84 2.56
CA CYS A 20 19.83 -11.35 2.68
C CYS A 20 19.31 -11.15 1.26
N LYS A 21 18.58 -12.14 0.75
CA LYS A 21 17.74 -11.98 -0.44
C LYS A 21 16.63 -11.02 -0.04
N VAL A 22 16.88 -9.73 -0.24
CA VAL A 22 15.80 -8.73 -0.29
C VAL A 22 14.92 -9.14 -1.46
N LYS A 23 13.75 -9.70 -1.17
CA LYS A 23 12.72 -9.90 -2.20
C LYS A 23 12.39 -8.51 -2.72
N LYS A 24 12.86 -8.18 -3.93
CA LYS A 24 12.35 -7.04 -4.67
C LYS A 24 10.93 -7.40 -5.08
N GLY A 25 9.94 -6.98 -4.29
CA GLY A 25 8.55 -7.00 -4.69
C GLY A 25 8.35 -6.14 -5.96
N VAL A 26 7.27 -6.37 -6.68
CA VAL A 26 6.90 -5.52 -7.80
C VAL A 26 6.61 -4.11 -7.27
N GLU A 27 7.29 -3.11 -7.83
CA GLU A 27 7.02 -1.72 -7.52
C GLU A 27 5.71 -1.29 -8.20
N ALA A 28 4.70 -0.86 -7.41
CA ALA A 28 3.48 -0.30 -7.94
C ALA A 28 3.74 1.13 -8.44
N THR A 29 3.13 1.46 -9.56
CA THR A 29 3.15 2.81 -10.15
C THR A 29 1.77 3.45 -10.05
N PHE A 30 1.70 4.78 -10.21
CA PHE A 30 0.42 5.48 -10.17
C PHE A 30 -0.58 4.96 -11.22
N SER A 31 -0.10 4.59 -12.41
CA SER A 31 -0.94 4.00 -13.45
C SER A 31 -1.51 2.62 -13.08
N ASP A 32 -0.88 1.87 -12.18
CA ASP A 32 -1.43 0.60 -11.72
C ASP A 32 -2.71 0.80 -10.88
N LEU A 33 -2.89 1.99 -10.28
CA LEU A 33 -4.11 2.31 -9.52
C LEU A 33 -5.36 2.50 -10.39
N ASP A 34 -5.22 2.78 -11.68
CA ASP A 34 -6.35 3.10 -12.56
C ASP A 34 -7.45 2.03 -12.51
N GLY A 35 -8.72 2.46 -12.46
CA GLY A 35 -9.91 1.62 -12.50
C GLY A 35 -10.48 1.26 -11.13
N SER A 36 -11.29 0.19 -11.11
CA SER A 36 -12.10 -0.20 -9.94
C SER A 36 -11.40 -1.22 -9.06
N TRP A 37 -11.49 -1.00 -7.75
CA TRP A 37 -10.90 -1.82 -6.70
C TRP A 37 -11.89 -2.15 -5.61
N ASN A 38 -11.80 -3.35 -5.06
CA ASN A 38 -12.50 -3.70 -3.83
C ASN A 38 -11.60 -3.37 -2.64
N ILE A 39 -12.11 -2.64 -1.66
CA ILE A 39 -11.44 -2.45 -0.38
C ILE A 39 -11.71 -3.73 0.42
N VAL A 40 -10.69 -4.55 0.61
CA VAL A 40 -10.81 -5.86 1.28
C VAL A 40 -10.42 -5.79 2.74
N GLU A 41 -9.62 -4.81 3.12
CA GLU A 41 -9.19 -4.59 4.50
C GLU A 41 -9.12 -3.10 4.82
N LEU A 42 -9.59 -2.71 5.98
CA LEU A 42 -9.50 -1.36 6.55
C LEU A 42 -9.09 -1.46 8.02
N ASN A 43 -7.94 -0.88 8.38
CA ASN A 43 -7.39 -0.90 9.74
C ASN A 43 -7.34 -2.32 10.35
N GLY A 44 -6.95 -3.33 9.55
CA GLY A 44 -6.88 -4.73 9.96
C GLY A 44 -8.21 -5.47 10.03
N LYS A 45 -9.32 -4.85 9.63
CA LYS A 45 -10.66 -5.46 9.59
C LYS A 45 -11.11 -5.66 8.15
N ALA A 46 -11.77 -6.77 7.88
CA ALA A 46 -12.36 -7.02 6.58
C ALA A 46 -13.42 -5.97 6.24
N LEU A 47 -13.37 -5.45 5.02
CA LEU A 47 -14.34 -4.51 4.48
C LEU A 47 -14.66 -4.93 3.04
N ASN A 48 -15.88 -4.72 2.61
CA ASN A 48 -16.31 -4.99 1.23
C ASN A 48 -16.98 -3.74 0.65
N GLN A 49 -16.14 -2.83 0.16
CA GLN A 49 -16.59 -1.61 -0.51
C GLN A 49 -15.77 -1.38 -1.77
N VAL A 50 -16.28 -0.57 -2.67
CA VAL A 50 -15.64 -0.30 -3.96
C VAL A 50 -15.11 1.12 -3.99
N ILE A 51 -13.85 1.26 -4.40
CA ILE A 51 -13.20 2.52 -4.73
C ILE A 51 -12.75 2.46 -6.19
N GLU A 52 -12.87 3.56 -6.91
CA GLU A 52 -12.45 3.70 -8.30
C GLU A 52 -11.51 4.88 -8.42
N PHE A 53 -10.39 4.65 -9.08
CA PHE A 53 -9.41 5.69 -9.41
C PHE A 53 -9.46 6.00 -10.90
N ASP A 54 -9.60 7.26 -11.24
CA ASP A 54 -9.36 7.79 -12.57
C ASP A 54 -8.01 8.52 -12.54
N VAL A 55 -6.98 7.81 -12.96
CA VAL A 55 -5.59 8.30 -12.92
C VAL A 55 -5.41 9.49 -13.86
N ALA A 56 -6.08 9.49 -15.02
CA ALA A 56 -5.98 10.58 -15.98
C ALA A 56 -6.56 11.89 -15.45
N ARG A 57 -7.61 11.82 -14.60
CA ARG A 57 -8.25 12.98 -13.98
C ARG A 57 -7.76 13.28 -12.58
N HIS A 58 -6.83 12.48 -12.06
CA HIS A 58 -6.38 12.58 -10.66
C HIS A 58 -7.55 12.59 -9.68
N SER A 59 -8.50 11.69 -9.85
CA SER A 59 -9.71 11.63 -9.03
C SER A 59 -10.00 10.23 -8.51
N LEU A 60 -10.70 10.17 -7.39
CA LEU A 60 -11.27 8.95 -6.86
C LEU A 60 -12.77 9.10 -6.68
N SER A 61 -13.48 7.99 -6.81
CA SER A 61 -14.89 7.87 -6.50
C SER A 61 -15.19 6.51 -5.88
N GLY A 62 -16.38 6.32 -5.33
CA GLY A 62 -16.75 5.04 -4.77
C GLY A 62 -17.93 5.11 -3.80
N LYS A 63 -18.00 4.11 -2.93
CA LYS A 63 -18.96 4.06 -1.83
C LYS A 63 -18.25 4.05 -0.50
N ALA A 64 -18.74 4.87 0.42
CA ALA A 64 -18.36 4.85 1.82
C ALA A 64 -19.62 4.53 2.64
N GLY A 65 -19.77 3.27 3.01
CA GLY A 65 -21.05 2.78 3.56
C GLY A 65 -22.17 2.85 2.51
N CYS A 66 -23.27 3.52 2.82
CA CYS A 66 -24.34 3.76 1.86
C CYS A 66 -24.16 5.06 1.06
N ASN A 67 -23.25 5.93 1.48
CA ASN A 67 -22.98 7.19 0.82
C ASN A 67 -22.03 7.00 -0.38
N ARG A 68 -22.15 7.89 -1.37
CA ARG A 68 -21.16 8.01 -2.44
C ARG A 68 -20.05 8.93 -1.98
N MET A 69 -18.81 8.56 -2.29
CA MET A 69 -17.65 9.40 -2.07
C MET A 69 -17.02 9.81 -3.40
N MET A 70 -16.41 10.98 -3.38
CA MET A 70 -15.59 11.49 -4.48
C MET A 70 -14.49 12.40 -3.92
N GLY A 71 -13.35 12.42 -4.57
CA GLY A 71 -12.23 13.23 -4.12
C GLY A 71 -11.16 13.38 -5.18
N GLN A 72 -10.15 14.16 -4.84
CA GLN A 72 -8.96 14.32 -5.66
C GLN A 72 -7.83 13.43 -5.18
N VAL A 73 -6.94 13.10 -6.10
CA VAL A 73 -5.73 12.33 -5.85
C VAL A 73 -4.54 13.20 -6.15
N GLU A 74 -3.73 13.47 -5.14
CA GLU A 74 -2.41 14.08 -5.31
C GLU A 74 -1.38 12.97 -5.44
N TYR A 75 -0.56 13.06 -6.48
CA TYR A 75 0.51 12.13 -6.77
C TYR A 75 1.80 12.90 -7.03
N SER A 76 2.92 12.32 -6.62
CA SER A 76 4.24 12.91 -6.83
C SER A 76 5.03 12.13 -7.87
N ASP A 77 5.35 12.75 -9.01
CA ASP A 77 6.21 12.16 -10.04
C ASP A 77 7.64 11.94 -9.55
N ALA A 78 8.10 12.75 -8.59
CA ALA A 78 9.43 12.62 -7.99
C ALA A 78 9.54 11.40 -7.05
N HIS A 79 8.43 10.98 -6.47
CA HIS A 79 8.35 9.86 -5.53
C HIS A 79 7.21 8.93 -5.96
N LYS A 80 7.52 7.94 -6.74
CA LYS A 80 6.58 7.07 -7.47
C LYS A 80 5.49 6.37 -6.67
N ASN A 81 5.63 6.30 -5.37
CA ASN A 81 4.66 5.66 -4.48
C ASN A 81 4.02 6.61 -3.47
N ILE A 82 4.26 7.92 -3.58
CA ILE A 82 3.62 8.92 -2.72
C ILE A 82 2.28 9.32 -3.31
N ILE A 83 1.24 9.23 -2.50
CA ILE A 83 -0.13 9.57 -2.86
C ILE A 83 -0.85 10.20 -1.67
N LYS A 84 -1.75 11.13 -1.92
CA LYS A 84 -2.62 11.75 -0.91
C LYS A 84 -4.02 11.98 -1.46
N PHE A 85 -4.98 12.04 -0.55
CA PHE A 85 -6.38 12.33 -0.85
C PHE A 85 -6.83 13.56 -0.06
N PRO A 86 -6.46 14.78 -0.49
CA PRO A 86 -6.59 15.99 0.32
C PRO A 86 -8.03 16.40 0.61
N GLN A 87 -8.95 16.00 -0.24
CA GLN A 87 -10.38 16.35 -0.11
C GLN A 87 -11.23 15.20 -0.62
N VAL A 88 -11.78 14.42 0.30
CA VAL A 88 -12.77 13.40 -0.01
C VAL A 88 -14.10 13.85 0.58
N ALA A 89 -15.08 14.07 -0.30
CA ALA A 89 -16.43 14.43 0.06
C ALA A 89 -17.36 13.22 -0.06
N THR A 90 -18.41 13.20 0.75
CA THR A 90 -19.47 12.20 0.68
C THR A 90 -20.85 12.84 0.57
N THR A 91 -21.81 12.11 -0.02
CA THR A 91 -23.22 12.46 0.11
C THR A 91 -23.66 12.27 1.57
N ARG A 92 -24.73 12.94 1.97
CA ARG A 92 -25.29 12.84 3.34
C ARG A 92 -26.68 12.19 3.28
N MET A 93 -26.71 10.90 2.94
CA MET A 93 -27.95 10.14 2.99
C MET A 93 -28.17 9.66 4.42
N ALA A 94 -29.44 9.67 4.87
CA ALA A 94 -29.80 9.09 6.16
C ALA A 94 -29.89 7.56 6.00
N CYS A 95 -28.85 6.87 6.49
CA CYS A 95 -28.76 5.42 6.39
C CYS A 95 -28.85 4.79 7.77
N PRO A 96 -29.56 3.67 7.91
CA PRO A 96 -29.66 2.95 9.18
C PRO A 96 -28.29 2.45 9.69
N ASP A 97 -27.40 2.11 8.76
CA ASP A 97 -26.03 1.67 9.05
C ASP A 97 -25.04 2.49 8.19
N MET A 98 -24.18 3.23 8.82
CA MET A 98 -23.12 4.03 8.18
C MET A 98 -21.89 3.19 7.83
N GLY A 99 -21.90 1.88 8.13
CA GLY A 99 -21.03 0.83 7.59
C GLY A 99 -19.54 1.17 7.46
N GLY A 100 -18.94 1.78 8.49
CA GLY A 100 -17.49 2.10 8.46
C GLY A 100 -17.13 3.35 7.63
N GLU A 101 -18.12 4.15 7.19
CA GLU A 101 -17.87 5.37 6.41
C GLU A 101 -16.86 6.30 7.07
N ARG A 102 -17.06 6.58 8.36
CA ARG A 102 -16.16 7.48 9.12
C ARG A 102 -14.73 6.92 9.17
N GLU A 103 -14.60 5.61 9.42
CA GLU A 103 -13.30 4.95 9.48
C GLU A 103 -12.59 5.00 8.11
N LEU A 104 -13.33 4.79 7.03
CA LEU A 104 -12.81 4.85 5.67
C LEU A 104 -12.32 6.26 5.31
N LEU A 105 -13.11 7.29 5.57
CA LEU A 105 -12.72 8.67 5.30
C LEU A 105 -11.50 9.10 6.12
N GLN A 106 -11.44 8.71 7.39
CA GLN A 106 -10.27 8.97 8.24
C GLN A 106 -9.02 8.22 7.77
N ALA A 107 -9.18 7.01 7.25
CA ALA A 107 -8.05 6.26 6.69
C ALA A 107 -7.54 6.94 5.41
N LEU A 108 -8.43 7.33 4.50
CA LEU A 108 -8.06 8.03 3.27
C LEU A 108 -7.30 9.34 3.55
N ASP A 109 -7.75 10.12 4.53
CA ASP A 109 -7.08 11.37 4.95
C ASP A 109 -5.64 11.16 5.45
N LYS A 110 -5.36 9.97 6.01
CA LYS A 110 -4.04 9.61 6.56
C LYS A 110 -3.10 8.94 5.56
N VAL A 111 -3.60 8.55 4.40
CA VAL A 111 -2.77 7.88 3.38
C VAL A 111 -1.70 8.83 2.87
N VAL A 112 -0.46 8.34 2.81
CA VAL A 112 0.68 9.08 2.24
C VAL A 112 1.44 8.29 1.19
N ARG A 113 1.28 6.98 1.13
CA ARG A 113 1.96 6.13 0.14
C ARG A 113 1.21 4.82 -0.11
N PHE A 114 1.55 4.17 -1.22
CA PHE A 114 1.03 2.87 -1.59
C PHE A 114 2.13 1.93 -2.05
N GLU A 115 1.90 0.62 -1.91
CA GLU A 115 2.82 -0.43 -2.35
C GLU A 115 2.02 -1.61 -2.93
N ALA A 116 2.58 -2.29 -3.93
CA ALA A 116 2.02 -3.55 -4.39
C ALA A 116 2.16 -4.63 -3.31
N GLU A 117 1.10 -5.39 -3.07
CA GLU A 117 1.18 -6.65 -2.33
C GLU A 117 1.24 -7.82 -3.32
N GLY A 118 2.46 -8.29 -3.59
CA GLY A 118 2.71 -9.40 -4.51
C GLY A 118 3.97 -9.20 -5.34
N ASP A 119 4.38 -10.26 -6.00
CA ASP A 119 5.65 -10.34 -6.73
C ASP A 119 5.46 -10.41 -8.25
N VAL A 120 4.23 -10.23 -8.74
CA VAL A 120 3.88 -10.44 -10.16
C VAL A 120 3.13 -9.25 -10.75
N ARG A 121 3.22 -9.09 -12.06
CA ARG A 121 2.40 -8.16 -12.84
C ARG A 121 1.33 -8.94 -13.63
N PRO A 122 0.15 -8.34 -13.89
CA PRO A 122 -0.27 -7.01 -13.45
C PRO A 122 -0.48 -6.91 -11.94
N VAL A 123 -0.30 -5.71 -11.38
CA VAL A 123 -0.56 -5.45 -9.96
C VAL A 123 -2.06 -5.54 -9.70
N ASN A 124 -2.46 -6.51 -8.91
CA ASN A 124 -3.86 -6.78 -8.58
C ASN A 124 -4.20 -6.57 -7.11
N LYS A 125 -3.21 -6.28 -6.28
CA LYS A 125 -3.37 -6.00 -4.85
C LYS A 125 -2.42 -4.91 -4.41
N ILE A 126 -2.94 -3.92 -3.71
CA ILE A 126 -2.19 -2.74 -3.25
C ILE A 126 -2.53 -2.48 -1.78
N ALA A 127 -1.50 -2.20 -1.00
CA ALA A 127 -1.62 -1.70 0.36
C ALA A 127 -1.36 -0.19 0.41
N LEU A 128 -2.16 0.51 1.21
CA LEU A 128 -2.08 1.95 1.44
C LEU A 128 -1.64 2.20 2.89
N TYR A 129 -0.68 3.10 3.07
CA TYR A 129 0.00 3.33 4.34
C TYR A 129 -0.07 4.79 4.79
N GLY A 130 -0.09 4.98 6.10
CA GLY A 130 0.06 6.27 6.76
C GLY A 130 1.51 6.69 6.97
N THR A 131 1.70 7.87 7.60
CA THR A 131 3.02 8.48 7.85
C THR A 131 3.93 7.64 8.76
N ASP A 132 3.35 6.84 9.64
CA ASP A 132 4.03 5.97 10.61
C ASP A 132 4.27 4.55 10.09
N ASN A 133 4.15 4.33 8.76
CA ASN A 133 4.17 3.03 8.12
C ASN A 133 3.04 2.07 8.56
N THR A 134 2.01 2.56 9.23
CA THR A 134 0.83 1.76 9.52
C THR A 134 0.08 1.43 8.25
N LYS A 135 -0.19 0.16 8.02
CA LYS A 135 -1.06 -0.29 6.93
C LYS A 135 -2.50 0.09 7.27
N LEU A 136 -3.05 1.01 6.50
CA LEU A 136 -4.40 1.55 6.71
C LEU A 136 -5.45 0.77 5.91
N MET A 137 -5.10 0.35 4.70
CA MET A 137 -6.07 -0.23 3.77
C MET A 137 -5.39 -1.19 2.81
N VAL A 138 -6.11 -2.22 2.42
CA VAL A 138 -5.74 -3.12 1.31
C VAL A 138 -6.86 -3.11 0.28
N ILE A 139 -6.47 -2.92 -0.98
CA ILE A 139 -7.38 -2.94 -2.13
C ILE A 139 -6.97 -4.04 -3.10
N GLU A 140 -7.97 -4.72 -3.67
CA GLU A 140 -7.80 -5.74 -4.70
C GLU A 140 -8.53 -5.35 -5.98
N LYS A 141 -7.94 -5.60 -7.12
CA LYS A 141 -8.51 -5.29 -8.44
C LYS A 141 -9.84 -6.02 -8.60
N LYS A 142 -10.84 -5.30 -9.07
CA LYS A 142 -12.17 -5.84 -9.31
C LYS A 142 -12.23 -6.57 -10.64
#